data_f54796c0b19378550761369824757863
#
_entry.id   f54796c0b19378550761369824757863
#
_cell.length_a   1.000
_cell.length_b   1.000
_cell.length_c   1.000
_cell.angle_alpha   90.00
_cell.angle_beta   90.00
_cell.angle_gamma   90.00
#
_symmetry.space_group_name_H-M   'P 1'
#
loop_
_entity.id
_entity.type
_entity.pdbx_description
1 polymer ?
#
loop_
_entity_poly.entity_id
_entity_poly.type
_entity_poly.pdbx_seq_one_letter_code
_entity_poly.pdbx_strand_id
1 'polypeptide(L)'
;MKRRDFNQHLQRSALALALMPWWQAVAQPADRPRVWRTNPFALGVASGRPRADAVVLWTRLLIGDEDRAEAGADALRVQVEVFADAALKQRVHKAELVTDATRGHSVHVHVQHLQPSTDYWYRFKQSEALSTVGHTRTAPAINADVRLLRMALTSC
;
A
#
# COMPACT_ATOMS: atom_id res chain seq x y z
N MET A 1 -56.12 -7.25 23.86
CA MET A 1 -55.02 -6.44 23.20
C MET A 1 -55.70 -5.44 22.28
N LYS A 2 -55.54 -4.13 22.54
CA LYS A 2 -56.22 -3.06 21.80
C LYS A 2 -55.42 -2.71 20.55
N ARG A 3 -56.10 -2.52 19.42
CA ARG A 3 -55.51 -2.15 18.10
C ARG A 3 -54.55 -0.95 18.12
N ARG A 4 -54.55 -0.13 19.16
CA ARG A 4 -53.66 1.04 19.34
C ARG A 4 -52.22 0.66 19.67
N ASP A 5 -51.99 -0.44 20.36
CA ASP A 5 -50.62 -0.82 20.77
C ASP A 5 -49.83 -1.44 19.64
N PHE A 6 -50.49 -2.08 18.66
CA PHE A 6 -49.87 -2.67 17.49
C PHE A 6 -49.29 -1.61 16.54
N ASN A 7 -49.98 -0.48 16.36
CA ASN A 7 -49.53 0.60 15.47
C ASN A 7 -48.35 1.42 16.07
N GLN A 8 -48.17 1.47 17.40
CA GLN A 8 -47.03 2.15 18.00
C GLN A 8 -45.71 1.37 17.89
N HIS A 9 -45.77 0.05 17.82
CA HIS A 9 -44.58 -0.78 17.60
C HIS A 9 -44.11 -0.76 16.12
N LEU A 10 -45.02 -0.63 15.17
CA LEU A 10 -44.67 -0.50 13.74
C LEU A 10 -44.00 0.84 13.39
N GLN A 11 -44.37 1.92 14.08
CA GLN A 11 -43.75 3.24 13.86
C GLN A 11 -42.35 3.38 14.49
N ARG A 12 -42.01 2.59 15.50
CA ARG A 12 -40.65 2.58 16.10
C ARG A 12 -39.64 1.76 15.33
N SER A 13 -40.08 0.81 14.52
CA SER A 13 -39.18 -0.03 13.71
C SER A 13 -38.81 0.57 12.36
N ALA A 14 -39.56 1.57 11.86
CA ALA A 14 -39.33 2.18 10.56
C ALA A 14 -38.31 3.35 10.58
N LEU A 15 -37.97 3.89 11.77
CA LEU A 15 -37.01 5.02 11.87
C LEU A 15 -35.56 4.60 12.06
N ALA A 16 -35.28 3.32 12.27
CA ALA A 16 -33.88 2.85 12.50
C ALA A 16 -33.12 2.57 11.19
N LEU A 17 -33.80 2.51 10.03
CA LEU A 17 -33.17 2.22 8.74
C LEU A 17 -32.75 3.46 7.93
N ALA A 18 -33.08 4.67 8.39
CA ALA A 18 -32.87 5.91 7.61
C ALA A 18 -31.63 6.71 8.02
N LEU A 19 -30.80 6.22 8.95
CA LEU A 19 -29.61 6.93 9.42
C LEU A 19 -28.32 6.13 9.19
N MET A 20 -28.25 5.28 8.16
CA MET A 20 -26.94 4.81 7.72
C MET A 20 -26.25 5.94 6.96
N PRO A 21 -25.15 6.47 7.48
CA PRO A 21 -24.46 7.57 6.83
C PRO A 21 -23.97 7.10 5.45
N TRP A 22 -24.39 7.79 4.39
CA TRP A 22 -24.08 7.52 2.99
C TRP A 22 -22.58 7.51 2.66
N TRP A 23 -21.72 7.96 3.57
CA TRP A 23 -20.26 7.89 3.43
C TRP A 23 -19.67 6.49 3.72
N GLN A 24 -20.45 5.52 4.18
CA GLN A 24 -19.98 4.16 4.45
C GLN A 24 -19.95 3.24 3.21
N ALA A 25 -20.43 3.72 2.08
CA ALA A 25 -20.31 2.99 0.82
C ALA A 25 -19.01 3.33 0.07
N VAL A 26 -17.89 3.47 0.77
CA VAL A 26 -16.58 3.30 0.13
C VAL A 26 -16.48 1.82 -0.17
N ALA A 27 -16.60 1.47 -1.45
CA ALA A 27 -16.41 0.10 -1.91
C ALA A 27 -15.09 -0.41 -1.34
N GLN A 28 -15.17 -1.34 -0.38
CA GLN A 28 -13.96 -1.97 0.13
C GLN A 28 -13.37 -2.77 -1.01
N PRO A 29 -12.07 -2.63 -1.28
CA PRO A 29 -11.44 -3.43 -2.33
C PRO A 29 -11.73 -4.89 -2.06
N ALA A 30 -12.18 -5.60 -3.08
CA ALA A 30 -12.50 -7.02 -2.97
C ALA A 30 -11.24 -7.78 -2.48
N ASP A 31 -11.36 -8.39 -1.32
CA ASP A 31 -10.29 -9.16 -0.67
C ASP A 31 -10.17 -10.57 -1.28
N ARG A 32 -10.34 -10.66 -2.60
CA ARG A 32 -10.21 -11.93 -3.32
C ARG A 32 -8.75 -12.14 -3.69
N PRO A 33 -8.14 -13.28 -3.30
CA PRO A 33 -6.82 -13.66 -3.80
C PRO A 33 -6.84 -13.66 -5.32
N ARG A 34 -5.95 -12.89 -5.93
CA ARG A 34 -5.86 -12.79 -7.39
C ARG A 34 -4.70 -13.65 -7.88
N VAL A 35 -4.96 -14.46 -8.88
CA VAL A 35 -3.92 -15.19 -9.60
C VAL A 35 -3.55 -14.37 -10.82
N TRP A 36 -2.33 -13.86 -10.85
CA TRP A 36 -1.79 -13.10 -11.96
C TRP A 36 -1.23 -14.03 -13.02
N ARG A 37 -1.56 -13.81 -14.29
CA ARG A 37 -0.97 -14.51 -15.42
C ARG A 37 0.44 -14.00 -15.71
N THR A 38 0.65 -12.71 -15.49
CA THR A 38 1.97 -12.07 -15.55
C THR A 38 2.25 -11.33 -14.25
N ASN A 39 3.52 -11.29 -13.83
CA ASN A 39 3.88 -10.58 -12.61
C ASN A 39 3.59 -9.08 -12.76
N PRO A 40 2.65 -8.49 -11.99
CA PRO A 40 2.28 -7.09 -12.14
C PRO A 40 3.39 -6.12 -11.74
N PHE A 41 4.45 -6.56 -11.06
CA PHE A 41 5.60 -5.73 -10.66
C PHE A 41 6.71 -5.67 -11.71
N ALA A 42 6.39 -5.91 -12.98
CA ALA A 42 7.38 -5.94 -14.08
C ALA A 42 8.17 -4.62 -14.24
N LEU A 43 7.61 -3.48 -13.79
CA LEU A 43 8.29 -2.18 -13.81
C LEU A 43 9.29 -2.00 -12.65
N GLY A 44 9.40 -2.99 -11.75
CA GLY A 44 10.31 -2.96 -10.63
C GLY A 44 9.86 -2.07 -9.49
N VAL A 45 10.82 -1.67 -8.67
CA VAL A 45 10.62 -0.87 -7.46
C VAL A 45 11.65 0.25 -7.37
N ALA A 46 11.32 1.33 -6.69
CA ALA A 46 12.25 2.43 -6.47
C ALA A 46 12.14 2.99 -5.05
N SER A 47 13.20 3.65 -4.58
CA SER A 47 13.22 4.40 -3.35
C SER A 47 13.74 5.81 -3.59
N GLY A 48 13.31 6.76 -2.77
CA GLY A 48 13.73 8.13 -2.88
C GLY A 48 13.53 8.93 -1.58
N ARG A 49 13.92 10.21 -1.62
CA ARG A 49 13.80 11.16 -0.51
C ARG A 49 14.32 10.60 0.83
N PRO A 50 15.55 10.06 0.88
CA PRO A 50 16.08 9.54 2.13
C PRO A 50 16.20 10.67 3.17
N ARG A 51 15.65 10.42 4.36
CA ARG A 51 15.83 11.21 5.58
C ARG A 51 16.55 10.36 6.61
N ALA A 52 16.95 10.95 7.71
CA ALA A 52 17.62 10.21 8.77
C ALA A 52 16.75 9.07 9.34
N ASP A 53 15.44 9.24 9.33
CA ASP A 53 14.46 8.33 9.93
C ASP A 53 13.39 7.85 8.96
N ALA A 54 13.52 8.17 7.66
CA ALA A 54 12.45 7.88 6.69
C ALA A 54 12.97 7.74 5.26
N VAL A 55 12.19 7.01 4.45
CA VAL A 55 12.36 6.91 2.98
C VAL A 55 11.00 6.87 2.31
N VAL A 56 10.93 7.26 1.04
CA VAL A 56 9.77 7.00 0.19
C VAL A 56 10.07 5.80 -0.68
N LEU A 57 9.19 4.80 -0.66
CA LEU A 57 9.26 3.63 -1.53
C LEU A 57 8.16 3.72 -2.58
N TRP A 58 8.43 3.23 -3.77
CA TRP A 58 7.54 3.33 -4.91
C TRP A 58 7.53 2.05 -5.73
N THR A 59 6.37 1.74 -6.27
CA THR A 59 6.16 0.77 -7.35
C THR A 59 4.94 1.15 -8.18
N ARG A 60 4.81 0.52 -9.33
CA ARG A 60 3.61 0.61 -10.17
C ARG A 60 3.27 -0.78 -10.69
N LEU A 61 2.01 -1.17 -10.57
CA LEU A 61 1.54 -2.43 -11.13
C LEU A 61 1.22 -2.24 -12.62
N LEU A 62 1.83 -3.06 -13.44
CA LEU A 62 1.50 -3.17 -14.87
C LEU A 62 0.47 -4.28 -15.03
N ILE A 63 -0.76 -3.88 -15.34
CA ILE A 63 -1.85 -4.82 -15.59
C ILE A 63 -1.83 -5.23 -17.05
N GLY A 64 -1.43 -6.47 -17.32
CA GLY A 64 -1.45 -7.05 -18.66
C GLY A 64 -2.86 -7.15 -19.23
N ASP A 65 -3.00 -7.22 -20.54
CA ASP A 65 -4.31 -7.29 -21.20
C ASP A 65 -5.11 -8.53 -20.76
N GLU A 66 -4.42 -9.62 -20.48
CA GLU A 66 -5.01 -10.87 -20.00
C GLU A 66 -5.61 -10.77 -18.59
N ASP A 67 -5.07 -9.88 -17.75
CA ASP A 67 -5.51 -9.65 -16.38
C ASP A 67 -6.46 -8.44 -16.27
N ARG A 68 -6.59 -7.64 -17.34
CA ARG A 68 -7.32 -6.37 -17.33
C ARG A 68 -8.83 -6.55 -17.14
N ALA A 69 -9.40 -7.60 -17.72
CA ALA A 69 -10.82 -7.87 -17.59
C ALA A 69 -11.24 -8.13 -16.12
N GLU A 70 -10.32 -8.71 -15.34
CA GLU A 70 -10.56 -9.04 -13.94
C GLU A 70 -10.05 -7.97 -12.98
N ALA A 71 -9.01 -7.20 -13.37
CA ALA A 71 -8.30 -6.26 -12.51
C ALA A 71 -8.51 -4.78 -12.88
N GLY A 72 -8.97 -4.49 -14.08
CA GLY A 72 -8.80 -3.18 -14.72
C GLY A 72 -9.43 -1.99 -13.99
N ALA A 73 -10.57 -2.15 -13.35
CA ALA A 73 -11.26 -1.09 -12.62
C ALA A 73 -11.20 -1.24 -11.10
N ASP A 74 -10.74 -2.40 -10.61
CA ASP A 74 -10.77 -2.71 -9.18
C ASP A 74 -9.68 -1.95 -8.42
N ALA A 75 -10.02 -1.55 -7.20
CA ALA A 75 -9.04 -1.10 -6.23
C ALA A 75 -8.21 -2.30 -5.74
N LEU A 76 -6.90 -2.23 -5.92
CA LEU A 76 -5.95 -3.29 -5.57
C LEU A 76 -5.28 -2.98 -4.24
N ARG A 77 -5.25 -3.95 -3.34
CA ARG A 77 -4.48 -3.89 -2.10
C ARG A 77 -3.05 -4.32 -2.39
N VAL A 78 -2.11 -3.45 -2.06
CA VAL A 78 -0.68 -3.71 -2.22
C VAL A 78 -0.02 -3.60 -0.85
N GLN A 79 0.66 -4.66 -0.45
CA GLN A 79 1.43 -4.70 0.77
C GLN A 79 2.87 -4.31 0.50
N VAL A 80 3.47 -3.52 1.38
CA VAL A 80 4.91 -3.27 1.42
C VAL A 80 5.49 -3.88 2.69
N GLU A 81 6.63 -4.51 2.57
CA GLU A 81 7.42 -5.04 3.67
C GLU A 81 8.84 -4.47 3.60
N VAL A 82 9.38 -4.02 4.74
CA VAL A 82 10.74 -3.49 4.86
C VAL A 82 11.49 -4.31 5.91
N PHE A 83 12.74 -4.63 5.62
CA PHE A 83 13.60 -5.51 6.40
C PHE A 83 14.93 -4.85 6.73
N ALA A 84 15.49 -5.18 7.89
CA ALA A 84 16.80 -4.73 8.32
C ALA A 84 17.94 -5.61 7.78
N ASP A 85 17.64 -6.67 7.03
CA ASP A 85 18.64 -7.62 6.50
C ASP A 85 18.30 -8.07 5.08
N ALA A 86 19.34 -8.38 4.31
CA ALA A 86 19.22 -8.83 2.93
C ALA A 86 18.54 -10.20 2.78
N ALA A 87 18.53 -11.01 3.85
CA ALA A 87 17.87 -12.31 3.86
C ALA A 87 16.36 -12.21 4.14
N LEU A 88 15.83 -11.01 4.32
CA LEU A 88 14.41 -10.70 4.58
C LEU A 88 13.84 -11.43 5.80
N LYS A 89 14.64 -11.60 6.84
CA LYS A 89 14.25 -12.29 8.09
C LYS A 89 13.77 -11.32 9.16
N GLN A 90 14.37 -10.12 9.24
CA GLN A 90 14.06 -9.11 10.25
C GLN A 90 13.17 -8.02 9.67
N ARG A 91 11.87 -8.26 9.65
CA ARG A 91 10.92 -7.25 9.15
C ARG A 91 10.74 -6.15 10.19
N VAL A 92 11.02 -4.91 9.79
CA VAL A 92 10.93 -3.69 10.62
C VAL A 92 9.69 -2.86 10.33
N HIS A 93 9.12 -3.00 9.12
CA HIS A 93 7.92 -2.26 8.75
C HIS A 93 7.03 -3.11 7.82
N LYS A 94 5.72 -2.93 7.98
CA LYS A 94 4.70 -3.51 7.08
C LYS A 94 3.56 -2.52 6.97
N ALA A 95 3.13 -2.23 5.76
CA ALA A 95 1.94 -1.43 5.50
C ALA A 95 1.14 -2.03 4.34
N GLU A 96 -0.12 -1.69 4.27
CA GLU A 96 -1.01 -2.02 3.18
C GLU A 96 -1.59 -0.74 2.60
N LEU A 97 -1.58 -0.61 1.29
CA LEU A 97 -2.06 0.53 0.54
C LEU A 97 -3.03 0.07 -0.53
N VAL A 98 -3.89 0.99 -0.93
CA VAL A 98 -4.85 0.76 -2.00
C VAL A 98 -4.47 1.63 -3.19
N THR A 99 -4.46 1.05 -4.37
CA THR A 99 -4.27 1.75 -5.64
C THR A 99 -5.32 1.30 -6.66
N ASP A 100 -5.56 2.11 -7.65
CA ASP A 100 -6.55 1.87 -8.69
C ASP A 100 -6.11 2.46 -10.04
N ALA A 101 -6.94 2.29 -11.07
CA ALA A 101 -6.68 2.80 -12.41
C ALA A 101 -6.57 4.32 -12.46
N THR A 102 -7.24 5.08 -11.60
CA THR A 102 -7.19 6.56 -11.59
C THR A 102 -5.80 7.06 -11.20
N ARG A 103 -5.06 6.26 -10.43
CA ARG A 103 -3.66 6.50 -10.04
C ARG A 103 -2.66 5.78 -10.95
N GLY A 104 -3.13 5.20 -12.06
CA GLY A 104 -2.32 4.35 -12.93
C GLY A 104 -1.70 3.17 -12.20
N HIS A 105 -2.38 2.65 -11.17
CA HIS A 105 -1.92 1.58 -10.28
C HIS A 105 -0.55 1.85 -9.62
N SER A 106 -0.21 3.13 -9.42
CA SER A 106 1.01 3.53 -8.72
C SER A 106 0.81 3.51 -7.21
N VAL A 107 1.86 3.12 -6.50
CA VAL A 107 1.92 3.06 -5.03
C VAL A 107 3.12 3.87 -4.56
N HIS A 108 2.88 4.82 -3.67
CA HIS A 108 3.92 5.55 -2.95
C HIS A 108 3.68 5.38 -1.46
N VAL A 109 4.72 4.99 -0.74
CA VAL A 109 4.64 4.83 0.72
C VAL A 109 5.78 5.57 1.40
N HIS A 110 5.44 6.37 2.40
CA HIS A 110 6.39 7.04 3.26
C HIS A 110 6.63 6.16 4.49
N VAL A 111 7.77 5.49 4.52
CA VAL A 111 8.20 4.65 5.64
C VAL A 111 8.96 5.51 6.63
N GLN A 112 8.54 5.51 7.89
CA GLN A 112 9.09 6.32 8.98
C GLN A 112 9.62 5.44 10.10
N HIS A 113 10.25 6.06 11.09
CA HIS A 113 10.82 5.43 12.29
C HIS A 113 11.95 4.44 11.98
N LEU A 114 12.70 4.72 10.93
CA LEU A 114 13.91 4.00 10.57
C LEU A 114 15.13 4.56 11.32
N GLN A 115 16.19 3.77 11.40
CA GLN A 115 17.46 4.22 11.97
C GLN A 115 18.28 5.01 10.94
N PRO A 116 19.01 6.05 11.32
CA PRO A 116 19.85 6.81 10.41
C PRO A 116 21.05 5.99 9.92
N SER A 117 21.58 6.36 8.74
CA SER A 117 22.74 5.72 8.09
C SER A 117 22.62 4.19 7.98
N THR A 118 21.40 3.66 7.83
CA THR A 118 21.12 2.23 7.88
C THR A 118 20.57 1.73 6.55
N ASP A 119 21.05 0.56 6.12
CA ASP A 119 20.59 -0.11 4.94
C ASP A 119 19.32 -0.91 5.23
N TYR A 120 18.38 -0.88 4.29
CA TYR A 120 17.12 -1.60 4.34
C TYR A 120 16.82 -2.26 3.03
N TRP A 121 16.14 -3.41 3.08
CA TRP A 121 15.64 -4.15 1.92
C TRP A 121 14.12 -4.12 1.96
N TYR A 122 13.48 -4.06 0.82
CA TYR A 122 12.04 -3.98 0.76
C TYR A 122 11.47 -4.70 -0.45
N ARG A 123 10.22 -5.10 -0.35
CA ARG A 123 9.46 -5.66 -1.46
C ARG A 123 8.00 -5.26 -1.35
N PHE A 124 7.32 -5.31 -2.48
CA PHE A 124 5.88 -5.21 -2.56
C PHE A 124 5.27 -6.57 -2.84
N LYS A 125 4.04 -6.75 -2.36
CA LYS A 125 3.24 -7.96 -2.57
C LYS A 125 1.82 -7.56 -2.95
N GLN A 126 1.25 -8.26 -3.96
CA GLN A 126 -0.17 -8.21 -4.29
C GLN A 126 -0.66 -9.63 -4.54
N SER A 127 -1.56 -10.12 -3.67
CA SER A 127 -1.94 -11.54 -3.63
C SER A 127 -0.68 -12.42 -3.53
N GLU A 128 -0.44 -13.33 -4.48
CA GLU A 128 0.77 -14.17 -4.51
C GLU A 128 1.94 -13.56 -5.29
N ALA A 129 1.70 -12.47 -6.03
CA ALA A 129 2.77 -11.81 -6.78
C ALA A 129 3.69 -11.01 -5.85
N LEU A 130 4.99 -11.17 -6.06
CA LEU A 130 6.06 -10.45 -5.36
C LEU A 130 6.84 -9.59 -6.34
N SER A 131 7.22 -8.39 -5.91
CA SER A 131 8.20 -7.58 -6.64
C SER A 131 9.61 -8.13 -6.51
N THR A 132 10.53 -7.60 -7.29
CA THR A 132 11.96 -7.68 -6.98
C THR A 132 12.22 -7.07 -5.60
N VAL A 133 13.32 -7.50 -4.95
CA VAL A 133 13.78 -6.90 -3.71
C VAL A 133 14.52 -5.61 -4.03
N GLY A 134 14.03 -4.49 -3.49
CA GLY A 134 14.72 -3.21 -3.55
C GLY A 134 15.66 -3.05 -2.37
N HIS A 135 16.70 -2.25 -2.55
CA HIS A 135 17.63 -1.83 -1.51
C HIS A 135 17.57 -0.31 -1.37
N THR A 136 17.60 0.18 -0.14
CA THR A 136 17.61 1.61 0.17
C THR A 136 18.47 1.86 1.40
N ARG A 137 18.88 3.12 1.60
CA ARG A 137 19.63 3.55 2.77
C ARG A 137 19.09 4.87 3.27
N THR A 138 18.90 5.00 4.57
CA THR A 138 18.53 6.26 5.23
C THR A 138 19.71 7.23 5.21
N ALA A 139 19.40 8.52 5.23
CA ALA A 139 20.42 9.56 5.38
C ALA A 139 21.07 9.51 6.78
N PRO A 140 22.26 10.07 6.95
CA PRO A 140 22.85 10.28 8.26
C PRO A 140 21.98 11.16 9.15
N ALA A 141 22.14 11.05 10.47
CA ALA A 141 21.54 11.98 11.41
C ALA A 141 22.01 13.42 11.12
N ILE A 142 21.17 14.41 11.46
CA ILE A 142 21.43 15.82 11.11
C ILE A 142 22.76 16.36 11.68
N ASN A 143 23.21 15.81 12.79
CA ASN A 143 24.46 16.22 13.46
C ASN A 143 25.58 15.17 13.27
N ALA A 144 25.46 14.23 12.34
CA ALA A 144 26.49 13.24 12.09
C ALA A 144 27.70 13.87 11.38
N ASP A 145 28.89 13.51 11.80
CA ASP A 145 30.14 13.86 11.09
C ASP A 145 30.23 13.00 9.81
N VAL A 146 29.84 13.58 8.68
CA VAL A 146 29.84 12.90 7.36
C VAL A 146 31.11 13.31 6.61
N ARG A 147 32.12 12.43 6.58
CA ARG A 147 33.39 12.66 5.89
C ARG A 147 33.33 12.45 4.38
N LEU A 148 32.35 11.64 3.88
CA LEU A 148 32.26 11.28 2.47
C LEU A 148 30.80 11.14 2.07
N LEU A 149 30.39 11.89 1.04
CA LEU A 149 29.12 11.72 0.34
C LEU A 149 29.39 11.16 -1.06
N ARG A 150 28.77 10.02 -1.38
CA ARG A 150 28.77 9.46 -2.73
C ARG A 150 27.42 9.64 -3.37
N MET A 151 27.39 10.19 -4.57
CA MET A 151 26.17 10.39 -5.34
C MET A 151 26.34 9.82 -6.74
N ALA A 152 25.25 9.27 -7.29
CA ALA A 152 25.15 8.94 -8.68
C ALA A 152 24.07 9.83 -9.32
N LEU A 153 24.37 10.41 -10.48
CA LEU A 153 23.44 11.18 -11.28
C LEU A 153 23.22 10.44 -12.58
N THR A 154 21.97 10.22 -12.93
CA THR A 154 21.58 9.65 -14.22
C THR A 154 20.55 10.55 -14.89
N SER A 155 20.55 10.58 -16.20
CA SER A 155 19.51 11.21 -17.01
C SER A 155 18.97 10.25 -18.06
N CYS A 156 17.76 10.47 -18.49
CA CYS A 156 17.16 9.70 -19.60
C CYS A 156 17.40 10.32 -20.94
#